data_c282753a09a3589ffc2dd83d5d0bab2f
#
_entry.id   c282753a09a3589ffc2dd83d5d0bab2f
#
_cell.length_a   1.000
_cell.length_b   1.000
_cell.length_c   1.000
_cell.angle_alpha   90.00
_cell.angle_beta   90.00
_cell.angle_gamma   90.00
#
_symmetry.space_group_name_H-M   'P 1'
#
loop_
_entity.id
_entity.type
_entity.pdbx_description
1 polymer ?
#
loop_
_entity_poly.entity_id
_entity_poly.type
_entity_poly.pdbx_seq_one_letter_code
_entity_poly.pdbx_strand_id
1 'polypeptide(L)'
;MEQGANHRVGVADAGDHPLGTLAVVEGLTERGKFLRLSVWWLPFNALWTALLTQGLQVQAEHWASPAKGSALSLLMGLCALSSLFSQFLSGPLSDRCRHPLGRRRPFVLMGVLLALPAFWLFAFAPSFSFVVLSLVALQWWLNWSVAPMRAWLPDVVPPQKHGIASAHVGFWSLGGQIVGMLSIGLLLSPSFWGTSSRLQAEVLGLRWLMAGSAIGFLLATLFALPLPDRPAPSEVAHPFLADWRSVRQHPDFLWLLASRFVINLGFYTAVAFLRWFLADTLQVADPAHGTMVLGLLVTVASVPSLWLAGRWADRFSKRTLCLLSAVLCGIGAIGIAFASHFAQTFLPALLVGIGTGAFGVANWALAVSLMPPSEGGKFFALWQLAFTLPQVFGPSLAGVIGDAVNRFYGAGFGWRIILIGCVALMMLGTLLLLRVRERPPSH
;
A
#
# COMPACT_ATOMS: atom_id res chain seq x y z
N MET A 1 36.88 -24.12 -55.25
CA MET A 1 35.67 -24.63 -55.89
C MET A 1 34.75 -24.99 -54.75
N GLU A 2 33.77 -24.35 -54.58
CA GLU A 2 32.48 -23.86 -54.98
C GLU A 2 31.72 -23.49 -53.71
N GLN A 3 31.26 -22.27 -53.65
CA GLN A 3 29.88 -21.79 -53.76
C GLN A 3 29.10 -22.04 -52.47
N GLY A 4 28.66 -21.07 -51.69
CA GLY A 4 27.88 -19.89 -52.07
C GLY A 4 26.38 -20.16 -51.91
N ALA A 5 25.80 -19.89 -50.76
CA ALA A 5 24.34 -19.71 -50.65
C ALA A 5 23.99 -18.65 -49.60
N ASN A 6 23.80 -17.44 -50.11
CA ASN A 6 23.12 -16.35 -49.44
C ASN A 6 21.62 -16.66 -49.29
N HIS A 7 21.11 -16.81 -48.07
CA HIS A 7 19.69 -16.69 -47.79
C HIS A 7 19.40 -15.29 -47.26
N ARG A 8 19.00 -14.42 -48.17
CA ARG A 8 18.26 -13.19 -47.89
C ARG A 8 16.86 -13.59 -47.38
N VAL A 9 16.60 -13.39 -46.11
CA VAL A 9 15.24 -13.41 -45.58
C VAL A 9 14.61 -12.03 -45.86
N GLY A 10 13.53 -12.04 -46.63
CA GLY A 10 12.81 -10.87 -47.07
C GLY A 10 12.21 -10.07 -45.92
N VAL A 11 12.41 -8.77 -46.01
CA VAL A 11 11.70 -7.78 -45.21
C VAL A 11 10.25 -7.80 -45.69
N ALA A 12 9.33 -8.28 -44.82
CA ALA A 12 7.90 -8.17 -45.08
C ALA A 12 7.46 -6.71 -44.85
N ASP A 13 6.89 -6.18 -45.86
CA ASP A 13 6.27 -4.86 -46.02
C ASP A 13 5.30 -4.57 -44.85
N ALA A 14 5.56 -3.50 -44.12
CA ALA A 14 4.67 -3.01 -43.07
C ALA A 14 3.60 -2.15 -43.75
N GLY A 15 2.43 -2.76 -43.96
CA GLY A 15 1.26 -2.08 -44.51
C GLY A 15 0.86 -0.84 -43.69
N ASP A 16 0.68 0.25 -44.38
CA ASP A 16 0.14 1.55 -43.96
C ASP A 16 -1.17 1.39 -43.19
N HIS A 17 -1.18 1.70 -41.88
CA HIS A 17 -2.40 1.95 -41.11
C HIS A 17 -2.61 3.47 -40.96
N PRO A 18 -3.74 4.02 -41.46
CA PRO A 18 -4.02 5.45 -41.45
C PRO A 18 -4.73 5.87 -40.14
N LEU A 19 -4.05 5.87 -39.05
CA LEU A 19 -4.39 6.68 -37.87
C LEU A 19 -3.05 6.96 -37.18
N GLY A 20 -2.69 8.25 -37.16
CA GLY A 20 -1.41 8.72 -36.68
C GLY A 20 -1.00 8.05 -35.35
N THR A 21 -0.11 7.10 -35.46
CA THR A 21 0.73 6.64 -34.38
C THR A 21 1.27 7.90 -33.71
N LEU A 22 0.77 8.21 -32.51
CA LEU A 22 1.51 9.06 -31.59
C LEU A 22 2.92 8.49 -31.61
N ALA A 23 3.86 9.19 -32.25
CA ALA A 23 5.19 8.73 -32.51
C ALA A 23 5.72 8.08 -31.23
N VAL A 24 5.87 6.76 -31.27
CA VAL A 24 6.56 6.03 -30.23
C VAL A 24 7.91 6.71 -30.15
N VAL A 25 8.19 7.39 -29.05
CA VAL A 25 9.45 8.08 -28.84
C VAL A 25 10.50 6.96 -28.73
N GLU A 26 10.97 6.49 -29.89
CA GLU A 26 12.20 5.72 -30.04
C GLU A 26 13.35 6.61 -29.58
N GLY A 27 13.62 6.64 -28.27
CA GLY A 27 14.63 7.51 -27.69
C GLY A 27 14.51 7.72 -26.20
N LEU A 28 13.51 7.16 -25.53
CA LEU A 28 13.48 7.21 -24.06
C LEU A 28 14.66 6.43 -23.50
N THR A 29 15.56 7.15 -22.81
CA THR A 29 16.62 6.53 -22.03
C THR A 29 15.98 5.59 -21.02
N GLU A 30 16.68 4.53 -20.61
CA GLU A 30 16.18 3.59 -19.61
C GLU A 30 15.81 4.27 -18.29
N ARG A 31 16.60 5.28 -17.87
CA ARG A 31 16.28 6.12 -16.70
C ARG A 31 14.93 6.83 -16.87
N GLY A 32 14.64 7.31 -18.07
CA GLY A 32 13.36 7.94 -18.38
C GLY A 32 12.19 6.96 -18.28
N LYS A 33 12.36 5.70 -18.70
CA LYS A 33 11.34 4.66 -18.53
C LYS A 33 11.09 4.33 -17.08
N PHE A 34 12.15 4.16 -16.27
CA PHE A 34 12.02 3.90 -14.83
C PHE A 34 11.30 5.03 -14.10
N LEU A 35 11.65 6.28 -14.39
CA LEU A 35 11.01 7.44 -13.81
C LEU A 35 9.50 7.49 -14.13
N ARG A 36 9.14 7.29 -15.40
CA ARG A 36 7.73 7.32 -15.86
C ARG A 36 6.88 6.21 -15.27
N LEU A 37 7.43 5.00 -15.09
CA LEU A 37 6.77 3.89 -14.41
C LEU A 37 6.60 4.13 -12.92
N SER A 38 7.56 4.83 -12.31
CA SER A 38 7.66 4.92 -10.84
C SER A 38 6.93 6.13 -10.26
N VAL A 39 6.92 7.28 -10.95
CA VAL A 39 6.29 8.53 -10.46
C VAL A 39 4.79 8.35 -10.18
N TRP A 40 4.10 7.48 -10.91
CA TRP A 40 2.68 7.20 -10.69
C TRP A 40 2.39 6.67 -9.27
N TRP A 41 3.35 5.99 -8.66
CA TRP A 41 3.21 5.46 -7.30
C TRP A 41 3.28 6.52 -6.20
N LEU A 42 3.79 7.72 -6.51
CA LEU A 42 3.83 8.82 -5.55
C LEU A 42 2.40 9.28 -5.17
N PRO A 43 1.55 9.78 -6.09
CA PRO A 43 0.19 10.20 -5.74
C PRO A 43 -0.65 9.03 -5.20
N PHE A 44 -0.42 7.80 -5.67
CA PHE A 44 -1.11 6.61 -5.16
C PHE A 44 -0.82 6.39 -3.67
N ASN A 45 0.45 6.33 -3.29
CA ASN A 45 0.82 6.12 -1.89
C ASN A 45 0.52 7.35 -1.02
N ALA A 46 0.61 8.57 -1.57
CA ALA A 46 0.26 9.79 -0.84
C ALA A 46 -1.23 9.80 -0.46
N LEU A 47 -2.12 9.55 -1.41
CA LEU A 47 -3.56 9.51 -1.17
C LEU A 47 -3.93 8.44 -0.12
N TRP A 48 -3.46 7.20 -0.33
CA TRP A 48 -3.86 6.11 0.57
C TRP A 48 -3.26 6.25 1.96
N THR A 49 -2.03 6.73 2.09
CA THR A 49 -1.45 7.05 3.40
C THR A 49 -2.29 8.11 4.10
N ALA A 50 -2.62 9.21 3.42
CA ALA A 50 -3.42 10.28 3.99
C ALA A 50 -4.83 9.80 4.42
N LEU A 51 -5.53 9.07 3.54
CA LEU A 51 -6.88 8.58 3.82
C LEU A 51 -6.91 7.53 4.94
N LEU A 52 -6.02 6.53 4.87
CA LEU A 52 -6.04 5.41 5.82
C LEU A 52 -5.53 5.79 7.21
N THR A 53 -4.69 6.83 7.32
CA THR A 53 -4.20 7.29 8.62
C THR A 53 -5.09 8.30 9.30
N GLN A 54 -5.78 9.18 8.55
CA GLN A 54 -6.55 10.28 9.10
C GLN A 54 -7.82 10.66 8.32
N GLY A 55 -7.79 10.60 6.98
CA GLY A 55 -8.89 11.14 6.17
C GLY A 55 -10.23 10.41 6.38
N LEU A 56 -10.19 9.08 6.47
CA LEU A 56 -11.40 8.28 6.72
C LEU A 56 -11.89 8.43 8.16
N GLN A 57 -10.98 8.60 9.11
CA GLN A 57 -11.31 8.85 10.52
C GLN A 57 -12.05 10.19 10.68
N VAL A 58 -11.61 11.25 9.98
CA VAL A 58 -12.28 12.55 9.97
C VAL A 58 -13.69 12.42 9.41
N GLN A 59 -13.87 11.73 8.29
CA GLN A 59 -15.18 11.51 7.69
C GLN A 59 -16.10 10.68 8.60
N ALA A 60 -15.60 9.63 9.22
CA ALA A 60 -16.36 8.81 10.16
C ALA A 60 -16.76 9.61 11.42
N GLU A 61 -15.86 10.45 11.95
CA GLU A 61 -16.13 11.33 13.09
C GLU A 61 -17.19 12.40 12.75
N HIS A 62 -17.08 13.01 11.58
CA HIS A 62 -17.99 14.08 11.14
C HIS A 62 -19.42 13.57 10.91
N TRP A 63 -19.57 12.41 10.25
CA TRP A 63 -20.87 11.96 9.79
C TRP A 63 -21.55 10.92 10.69
N ALA A 64 -20.80 10.21 11.52
CA ALA A 64 -21.29 9.03 12.24
C ALA A 64 -20.96 9.02 13.74
N SER A 65 -20.63 10.17 14.35
CA SER A 65 -20.49 10.24 15.80
C SER A 65 -21.85 10.03 16.47
N PRO A 66 -21.96 9.17 17.53
CA PRO A 66 -20.89 8.57 18.31
C PRO A 66 -20.38 7.20 17.80
N ALA A 67 -20.92 6.62 16.72
CA ALA A 67 -20.54 5.32 16.17
C ALA A 67 -19.41 5.42 15.13
N LYS A 68 -18.43 6.31 15.37
CA LYS A 68 -17.34 6.61 14.42
C LYS A 68 -16.45 5.42 14.11
N GLY A 69 -16.24 4.54 15.09
CA GLY A 69 -15.44 3.32 14.92
C GLY A 69 -16.12 2.32 13.97
N SER A 70 -17.43 2.10 14.16
CA SER A 70 -18.23 1.23 13.29
C SER A 70 -18.32 1.78 11.88
N ALA A 71 -18.43 3.12 11.73
CA ALA A 71 -18.41 3.79 10.44
C ALA A 71 -17.05 3.60 9.72
N LEU A 72 -15.93 3.77 10.44
CA LEU A 72 -14.61 3.49 9.88
C LEU A 72 -14.47 2.02 9.47
N SER A 73 -14.97 1.09 10.29
CA SER A 73 -14.99 -0.34 9.96
C SER A 73 -15.70 -0.63 8.64
N LEU A 74 -16.86 -0.01 8.43
CA LEU A 74 -17.62 -0.11 7.18
C LEU A 74 -16.82 0.45 5.99
N LEU A 75 -16.27 1.66 6.14
CA LEU A 75 -15.46 2.30 5.09
C LEU A 75 -14.26 1.43 4.71
N MET A 76 -13.50 0.93 5.68
CA MET A 76 -12.33 0.09 5.45
C MET A 76 -12.71 -1.24 4.79
N GLY A 77 -13.78 -1.90 5.24
CA GLY A 77 -14.28 -3.14 4.65
C GLY A 77 -14.68 -2.99 3.19
N LEU A 78 -15.45 -1.94 2.87
CA LEU A 78 -15.89 -1.65 1.50
C LEU A 78 -14.71 -1.25 0.60
N CYS A 79 -13.76 -0.48 1.11
CA CYS A 79 -12.51 -0.18 0.40
C CYS A 79 -11.80 -1.42 -0.09
N ALA A 80 -11.70 -2.41 0.77
CA ALA A 80 -11.03 -3.66 0.46
C ALA A 80 -11.72 -4.46 -0.62
N LEU A 81 -13.00 -4.68 -0.43
CA LEU A 81 -13.79 -5.43 -1.40
C LEU A 81 -13.70 -4.75 -2.76
N SER A 82 -13.89 -3.43 -2.80
CA SER A 82 -13.79 -2.66 -4.03
C SER A 82 -12.42 -2.80 -4.70
N SER A 83 -11.32 -2.66 -3.95
CA SER A 83 -9.97 -2.78 -4.51
C SER A 83 -9.64 -4.19 -4.99
N LEU A 84 -10.07 -5.21 -4.24
CA LEU A 84 -9.86 -6.62 -4.58
C LEU A 84 -10.55 -6.97 -5.90
N PHE A 85 -11.84 -6.69 -6.00
CA PHE A 85 -12.62 -7.00 -7.21
C PHE A 85 -12.13 -6.19 -8.42
N SER A 86 -11.80 -4.92 -8.22
CA SER A 86 -11.30 -4.08 -9.30
C SER A 86 -9.98 -4.60 -9.88
N GLN A 87 -9.00 -4.92 -9.05
CA GLN A 87 -7.70 -5.46 -9.52
C GLN A 87 -7.86 -6.86 -10.13
N PHE A 88 -8.74 -7.69 -9.55
CA PHE A 88 -9.03 -9.03 -10.07
C PHE A 88 -9.61 -9.01 -11.49
N LEU A 89 -10.46 -8.02 -11.78
CA LEU A 89 -11.05 -7.85 -13.11
C LEU A 89 -10.10 -7.13 -14.08
N SER A 90 -9.50 -6.02 -13.66
CA SER A 90 -8.71 -5.16 -14.56
C SER A 90 -7.43 -5.84 -15.07
N GLY A 91 -6.79 -6.69 -14.27
CA GLY A 91 -5.57 -7.40 -14.66
C GLY A 91 -5.78 -8.26 -15.91
N PRO A 92 -6.61 -9.33 -15.83
CA PRO A 92 -6.87 -10.20 -16.98
C PRO A 92 -7.51 -9.50 -18.18
N LEU A 93 -8.37 -8.50 -17.96
CA LEU A 93 -8.95 -7.70 -19.05
C LEU A 93 -7.88 -6.89 -19.77
N SER A 94 -6.98 -6.27 -19.03
CA SER A 94 -5.84 -5.52 -19.60
C SER A 94 -4.90 -6.46 -20.38
N ASP A 95 -4.63 -7.67 -19.87
CA ASP A 95 -3.78 -8.65 -20.55
C ASP A 95 -4.33 -9.08 -21.93
N ARG A 96 -5.65 -9.08 -22.09
CA ARG A 96 -6.35 -9.46 -23.33
C ARG A 96 -6.70 -8.29 -24.24
N CYS A 97 -6.39 -7.07 -23.82
CA CYS A 97 -6.79 -5.87 -24.56
C CYS A 97 -5.99 -5.71 -25.85
N ARG A 98 -6.71 -5.55 -26.97
CA ARG A 98 -6.15 -5.33 -28.31
C ARG A 98 -6.41 -3.90 -28.86
N HIS A 99 -6.54 -2.95 -27.94
CA HIS A 99 -6.81 -1.57 -28.32
C HIS A 99 -5.60 -0.93 -29.05
N PRO A 100 -5.80 -0.05 -30.03
CA PRO A 100 -4.72 0.62 -30.78
C PRO A 100 -3.75 1.43 -29.89
N LEU A 101 -4.23 1.95 -28.75
CA LEU A 101 -3.38 2.66 -27.77
C LEU A 101 -2.48 1.74 -26.95
N GLY A 102 -2.56 0.42 -27.13
CA GLY A 102 -1.88 -0.59 -26.33
C GLY A 102 -2.80 -1.29 -25.34
N ARG A 103 -2.25 -2.23 -24.55
CA ARG A 103 -3.04 -3.03 -23.61
C ARG A 103 -3.16 -2.43 -22.20
N ARG A 104 -2.23 -1.57 -21.79
CA ARG A 104 -2.18 -0.98 -20.43
C ARG A 104 -2.75 0.43 -20.36
N ARG A 105 -2.40 1.28 -21.34
CA ARG A 105 -2.82 2.70 -21.37
C ARG A 105 -4.33 2.92 -21.23
N PRO A 106 -5.22 2.21 -21.95
CA PRO A 106 -6.65 2.45 -21.84
C PRO A 106 -7.17 2.23 -20.42
N PHE A 107 -6.67 1.19 -19.73
CA PHE A 107 -7.09 0.87 -18.35
C PHE A 107 -6.61 1.90 -17.34
N VAL A 108 -5.35 2.36 -17.48
CA VAL A 108 -4.79 3.38 -16.59
C VAL A 108 -5.52 4.71 -16.78
N LEU A 109 -5.75 5.13 -18.03
CA LEU A 109 -6.51 6.34 -18.33
C LEU A 109 -7.94 6.27 -17.83
N MET A 110 -8.66 5.19 -18.16
CA MET A 110 -10.04 5.00 -17.71
C MET A 110 -10.16 5.05 -16.20
N GLY A 111 -9.26 4.35 -15.48
CA GLY A 111 -9.30 4.33 -14.03
C GLY A 111 -9.07 5.71 -13.42
N VAL A 112 -8.09 6.48 -13.90
CA VAL A 112 -7.84 7.82 -13.36
C VAL A 112 -8.94 8.81 -13.75
N LEU A 113 -9.41 8.82 -15.02
CA LEU A 113 -10.44 9.75 -15.47
C LEU A 113 -11.78 9.51 -14.76
N LEU A 114 -12.17 8.24 -14.58
CA LEU A 114 -13.42 7.90 -13.89
C LEU A 114 -13.31 8.05 -12.36
N ALA A 115 -12.10 8.14 -11.79
CA ALA A 115 -11.90 8.52 -10.40
C ALA A 115 -12.10 10.02 -10.15
N LEU A 116 -11.92 10.91 -11.16
CA LEU A 116 -12.03 12.36 -10.95
C LEU A 116 -13.37 12.82 -10.35
N PRO A 117 -14.54 12.37 -10.85
CA PRO A 117 -15.82 12.71 -10.22
C PRO A 117 -15.91 12.22 -8.76
N ALA A 118 -15.30 11.06 -8.46
CA ALA A 118 -15.32 10.51 -7.11
C ALA A 118 -14.44 11.30 -6.14
N PHE A 119 -13.31 11.87 -6.59
CA PHE A 119 -12.53 12.83 -5.78
C PHE A 119 -13.36 14.03 -5.38
N TRP A 120 -14.07 14.60 -6.33
CA TRP A 120 -14.94 15.76 -6.07
C TRP A 120 -16.10 15.40 -5.13
N LEU A 121 -16.79 14.27 -5.40
CA LEU A 121 -17.89 13.81 -4.57
C LEU A 121 -17.45 13.51 -3.13
N PHE A 122 -16.26 12.95 -2.92
CA PHE A 122 -15.71 12.72 -1.58
C PHE A 122 -15.42 14.04 -0.84
N ALA A 123 -14.85 15.04 -1.56
CA ALA A 123 -14.50 16.34 -1.00
C ALA A 123 -15.73 17.17 -0.56
N PHE A 124 -16.86 16.98 -1.25
CA PHE A 124 -18.09 17.74 -1.05
C PHE A 124 -19.28 16.86 -0.70
N ALA A 125 -19.03 15.69 -0.10
CA ALA A 125 -20.09 14.75 0.26
C ALA A 125 -21.13 15.41 1.18
N PRO A 126 -22.43 15.37 0.83
CA PRO A 126 -23.48 15.97 1.62
C PRO A 126 -24.01 15.04 2.73
N SER A 127 -23.60 13.77 2.74
CA SER A 127 -23.99 12.80 3.76
C SER A 127 -22.99 11.63 3.81
N PHE A 128 -23.09 10.81 4.86
CA PHE A 128 -22.27 9.60 5.00
C PHE A 128 -22.41 8.62 3.83
N SER A 129 -23.62 8.47 3.29
CA SER A 129 -23.85 7.60 2.12
C SER A 129 -23.07 8.06 0.89
N PHE A 130 -22.93 9.37 0.68
CA PHE A 130 -22.10 9.91 -0.40
C PHE A 130 -20.61 9.73 -0.14
N VAL A 131 -20.15 9.78 1.12
CA VAL A 131 -18.79 9.42 1.50
C VAL A 131 -18.51 7.96 1.13
N VAL A 132 -19.41 7.05 1.50
CA VAL A 132 -19.32 5.61 1.16
C VAL A 132 -19.25 5.42 -0.35
N LEU A 133 -20.19 6.00 -1.09
CA LEU A 133 -20.28 5.85 -2.55
C LEU A 133 -19.02 6.36 -3.24
N SER A 134 -18.58 7.58 -2.89
CA SER A 134 -17.39 8.18 -3.48
C SER A 134 -16.12 7.41 -3.15
N LEU A 135 -16.00 6.90 -1.92
CA LEU A 135 -14.85 6.11 -1.50
C LEU A 135 -14.79 4.76 -2.24
N VAL A 136 -15.92 4.07 -2.38
CA VAL A 136 -16.01 2.83 -3.15
C VAL A 136 -15.65 3.08 -4.61
N ALA A 137 -16.14 4.18 -5.21
CA ALA A 137 -15.82 4.58 -6.57
C ALA A 137 -14.33 4.93 -6.73
N LEU A 138 -13.73 5.68 -5.79
CA LEU A 138 -12.29 5.99 -5.78
C LEU A 138 -11.46 4.71 -5.72
N GLN A 139 -11.80 3.79 -4.79
CA GLN A 139 -11.11 2.52 -4.66
C GLN A 139 -11.24 1.69 -5.93
N TRP A 140 -12.43 1.60 -6.50
CA TRP A 140 -12.67 0.85 -7.72
C TRP A 140 -11.83 1.37 -8.88
N TRP A 141 -11.95 2.65 -9.19
CA TRP A 141 -11.34 3.20 -10.38
C TRP A 141 -9.82 3.39 -10.28
N LEU A 142 -9.30 3.81 -9.12
CA LEU A 142 -7.84 3.89 -8.95
C LEU A 142 -7.20 2.49 -8.94
N ASN A 143 -7.82 1.50 -8.30
CA ASN A 143 -7.31 0.13 -8.32
C ASN A 143 -7.50 -0.57 -9.68
N TRP A 144 -8.43 -0.10 -10.51
CA TRP A 144 -8.53 -0.51 -11.92
C TRP A 144 -7.25 -0.19 -12.70
N SER A 145 -6.56 0.89 -12.34
CA SER A 145 -5.27 1.28 -12.92
C SER A 145 -4.09 0.51 -12.33
N VAL A 146 -4.18 0.05 -11.07
CA VAL A 146 -3.05 -0.54 -10.32
C VAL A 146 -2.53 -1.83 -10.97
N ALA A 147 -3.41 -2.77 -11.32
CA ALA A 147 -3.00 -4.05 -11.91
C ALA A 147 -2.29 -3.85 -13.27
N PRO A 148 -2.84 -3.05 -14.23
CA PRO A 148 -2.14 -2.69 -15.44
C PRO A 148 -0.82 -1.96 -15.21
N MET A 149 -0.75 -1.02 -14.26
CA MET A 149 0.50 -0.29 -13.94
C MET A 149 1.60 -1.21 -13.40
N ARG A 150 1.25 -2.19 -12.56
CA ARG A 150 2.20 -3.20 -12.09
C ARG A 150 2.70 -4.09 -13.21
N ALA A 151 1.79 -4.52 -14.09
CA ALA A 151 2.13 -5.36 -15.23
C ALA A 151 2.92 -4.62 -16.32
N TRP A 152 2.84 -3.30 -16.37
CA TRP A 152 3.56 -2.49 -17.35
C TRP A 152 5.09 -2.51 -17.12
N LEU A 153 5.53 -2.69 -15.86
CA LEU A 153 6.95 -2.76 -15.53
C LEU A 153 7.67 -3.91 -16.26
N PRO A 154 7.25 -5.18 -16.13
CA PRO A 154 7.89 -6.29 -16.86
C PRO A 154 7.66 -6.21 -18.37
N ASP A 155 6.63 -5.49 -18.85
CA ASP A 155 6.39 -5.32 -20.28
C ASP A 155 7.42 -4.38 -20.95
N VAL A 156 7.98 -3.42 -20.19
CA VAL A 156 8.85 -2.34 -20.71
C VAL A 156 10.32 -2.50 -20.30
N VAL A 157 10.57 -3.16 -19.17
CA VAL A 157 11.90 -3.30 -18.56
C VAL A 157 12.43 -4.71 -18.78
N PRO A 158 13.69 -4.87 -19.28
CA PRO A 158 14.31 -6.17 -19.40
C PRO A 158 14.45 -6.89 -18.04
N PRO A 159 14.34 -8.23 -17.96
CA PRO A 159 14.39 -9.00 -16.72
C PRO A 159 15.61 -8.71 -15.85
N GLN A 160 16.78 -8.46 -16.46
CA GLN A 160 18.04 -8.17 -15.77
C GLN A 160 18.01 -6.84 -14.99
N LYS A 161 17.06 -5.95 -15.31
CA LYS A 161 16.91 -4.61 -14.70
C LYS A 161 15.67 -4.48 -13.83
N HIS A 162 14.89 -5.55 -13.65
CA HIS A 162 13.68 -5.52 -12.82
C HIS A 162 13.99 -5.09 -11.37
N GLY A 163 15.15 -5.47 -10.82
CA GLY A 163 15.58 -5.06 -9.47
C GLY A 163 15.73 -3.56 -9.34
N ILE A 164 16.42 -2.91 -10.29
CA ILE A 164 16.62 -1.46 -10.31
C ILE A 164 15.30 -0.73 -10.51
N ALA A 165 14.45 -1.20 -11.44
CA ALA A 165 13.14 -0.62 -11.69
C ALA A 165 12.23 -0.71 -10.46
N SER A 166 12.22 -1.86 -9.77
CA SER A 166 11.48 -2.06 -8.52
C SER A 166 12.00 -1.15 -7.39
N ALA A 167 13.31 -0.91 -7.31
CA ALA A 167 13.88 0.04 -6.35
C ALA A 167 13.40 1.48 -6.61
N HIS A 168 13.28 1.91 -7.88
CA HIS A 168 12.69 3.21 -8.24
C HIS A 168 11.23 3.29 -7.82
N VAL A 169 10.42 2.26 -8.07
CA VAL A 169 9.02 2.18 -7.61
C VAL A 169 8.95 2.28 -6.08
N GLY A 170 9.82 1.57 -5.37
CA GLY A 170 9.92 1.64 -3.90
C GLY A 170 10.26 3.04 -3.39
N PHE A 171 11.21 3.72 -4.02
CA PHE A 171 11.62 5.09 -3.68
C PHE A 171 10.46 6.08 -3.83
N TRP A 172 9.76 6.07 -4.98
CA TRP A 172 8.61 6.94 -5.22
C TRP A 172 7.41 6.59 -4.34
N SER A 173 7.23 5.31 -4.01
CA SER A 173 6.21 4.86 -3.06
C SER A 173 6.47 5.40 -1.65
N LEU A 174 7.71 5.32 -1.16
CA LEU A 174 8.11 5.88 0.13
C LEU A 174 7.97 7.41 0.14
N GLY A 175 8.40 8.08 -0.93
CA GLY A 175 8.19 9.51 -1.10
C GLY A 175 6.71 9.88 -1.04
N GLY A 176 5.84 9.08 -1.68
CA GLY A 176 4.39 9.24 -1.60
C GLY A 176 3.85 9.09 -0.18
N GLN A 177 4.30 8.10 0.59
CA GLN A 177 3.90 7.94 1.99
C GLN A 177 4.27 9.16 2.84
N ILE A 178 5.48 9.68 2.68
CA ILE A 178 5.95 10.88 3.39
C ILE A 178 5.09 12.09 2.99
N VAL A 179 4.88 12.31 1.69
CA VAL A 179 4.04 13.41 1.18
C VAL A 179 2.61 13.28 1.70
N GLY A 180 2.02 12.09 1.68
CA GLY A 180 0.68 11.85 2.20
C GLY A 180 0.57 12.14 3.70
N MET A 181 1.53 11.70 4.50
CA MET A 181 1.56 11.94 5.94
C MET A 181 1.72 13.44 6.25
N LEU A 182 2.64 14.13 5.56
CA LEU A 182 2.83 15.57 5.71
C LEU A 182 1.58 16.35 5.28
N SER A 183 1.06 16.05 4.09
CA SER A 183 -0.10 16.74 3.54
C SER A 183 -1.30 16.64 4.47
N ILE A 184 -1.67 15.44 4.90
CA ILE A 184 -2.85 15.24 5.73
C ILE A 184 -2.67 15.85 7.12
N GLY A 185 -1.49 15.73 7.73
CA GLY A 185 -1.23 16.29 9.06
C GLY A 185 -1.21 17.80 9.08
N LEU A 186 -0.69 18.45 8.03
CA LEU A 186 -0.69 19.90 7.90
C LEU A 186 -2.08 20.42 7.50
N LEU A 187 -2.68 19.83 6.47
CA LEU A 187 -3.97 20.30 5.94
C LEU A 187 -5.14 20.13 6.92
N LEU A 188 -5.10 19.13 7.80
CA LEU A 188 -6.13 18.96 8.84
C LEU A 188 -5.87 19.78 10.10
N SER A 189 -4.68 20.38 10.23
CA SER A 189 -4.33 21.18 11.41
C SER A 189 -4.98 22.57 11.37
N PRO A 190 -5.68 22.99 12.45
CA PRO A 190 -6.25 24.33 12.54
C PRO A 190 -5.21 25.45 12.40
N SER A 191 -4.00 25.23 12.92
CA SER A 191 -2.91 26.22 12.87
C SER A 191 -2.47 26.54 11.45
N PHE A 192 -2.55 25.59 10.52
CA PHE A 192 -2.21 25.79 9.12
C PHE A 192 -3.14 26.79 8.42
N TRP A 193 -4.41 26.78 8.80
CA TRP A 193 -5.44 27.68 8.23
C TRP A 193 -5.65 28.97 9.03
N GLY A 194 -4.97 29.14 10.16
CA GLY A 194 -5.16 30.27 11.06
C GLY A 194 -6.58 30.32 11.67
N THR A 195 -7.26 29.18 11.80
CA THR A 195 -8.60 29.05 12.36
C THR A 195 -8.56 28.37 13.73
N SER A 196 -9.50 28.75 14.61
CA SER A 196 -9.74 28.05 15.87
C SER A 196 -10.67 26.85 15.73
N SER A 197 -11.38 26.74 14.60
CA SER A 197 -12.32 25.66 14.34
C SER A 197 -11.65 24.45 13.72
N ARG A 198 -11.51 23.37 14.50
CA ARG A 198 -11.01 22.07 14.04
C ARG A 198 -11.83 21.54 12.85
N LEU A 199 -13.15 21.62 12.92
CA LEU A 199 -14.05 21.16 11.86
C LEU A 199 -13.81 21.90 10.53
N GLN A 200 -13.64 23.23 10.58
CA GLN A 200 -13.34 24.00 9.36
C GLN A 200 -12.00 23.58 8.74
N ALA A 201 -10.96 23.41 9.57
CA ALA A 201 -9.65 22.96 9.09
C ALA A 201 -9.75 21.58 8.45
N GLU A 202 -10.44 20.64 9.07
CA GLU A 202 -10.61 19.28 8.56
C GLU A 202 -11.38 19.23 7.23
N VAL A 203 -12.46 19.98 7.10
CA VAL A 203 -13.24 20.08 5.85
C VAL A 203 -12.42 20.71 4.73
N LEU A 204 -11.76 21.83 4.99
CA LEU A 204 -10.90 22.49 4.01
C LEU A 204 -9.72 21.59 3.64
N GLY A 205 -9.07 21.00 4.62
CA GLY A 205 -7.93 20.11 4.42
C GLY A 205 -8.25 18.90 3.55
N LEU A 206 -9.39 18.25 3.77
CA LEU A 206 -9.83 17.15 2.91
C LEU A 206 -10.14 17.61 1.48
N ARG A 207 -10.74 18.78 1.29
CA ARG A 207 -10.99 19.33 -0.05
C ARG A 207 -9.69 19.55 -0.82
N TRP A 208 -8.70 20.18 -0.20
CA TRP A 208 -7.39 20.41 -0.81
C TRP A 208 -6.62 19.12 -1.05
N LEU A 209 -6.69 18.16 -0.11
CA LEU A 209 -6.09 16.84 -0.29
C LEU A 209 -6.69 16.13 -1.52
N MET A 210 -8.01 16.13 -1.67
CA MET A 210 -8.68 15.50 -2.82
C MET A 210 -8.32 16.19 -4.13
N ALA A 211 -8.33 17.53 -4.16
CA ALA A 211 -7.96 18.31 -5.34
C ALA A 211 -6.49 18.04 -5.74
N GLY A 212 -5.56 18.14 -4.79
CA GLY A 212 -4.14 17.86 -5.03
C GLY A 212 -3.89 16.43 -5.48
N SER A 213 -4.60 15.46 -4.91
CA SER A 213 -4.50 14.06 -5.33
C SER A 213 -5.03 13.84 -6.74
N ALA A 214 -6.17 14.42 -7.10
CA ALA A 214 -6.73 14.34 -8.46
C ALA A 214 -5.78 14.91 -9.49
N ILE A 215 -5.20 16.09 -9.22
CA ILE A 215 -4.20 16.72 -10.09
C ILE A 215 -2.94 15.83 -10.15
N GLY A 216 -2.45 15.34 -9.02
CA GLY A 216 -1.28 14.46 -8.95
C GLY A 216 -1.44 13.18 -9.79
N PHE A 217 -2.59 12.51 -9.70
CA PHE A 217 -2.90 11.34 -10.52
C PHE A 217 -2.98 11.67 -12.00
N LEU A 218 -3.63 12.79 -12.36
CA LEU A 218 -3.73 13.22 -13.74
C LEU A 218 -2.34 13.49 -14.34
N LEU A 219 -1.52 14.27 -13.65
CA LEU A 219 -0.16 14.60 -14.10
C LEU A 219 0.74 13.36 -14.18
N ALA A 220 0.71 12.49 -13.17
CA ALA A 220 1.50 11.26 -13.17
C ALA A 220 1.06 10.30 -14.28
N THR A 221 -0.24 10.23 -14.57
CA THR A 221 -0.77 9.41 -15.67
C THR A 221 -0.36 9.99 -17.02
N LEU A 222 -0.52 11.28 -17.25
CA LEU A 222 -0.06 11.94 -18.48
C LEU A 222 1.44 11.77 -18.68
N PHE A 223 2.23 11.84 -17.62
CA PHE A 223 3.67 11.59 -17.66
C PHE A 223 4.03 10.14 -18.00
N ALA A 224 3.19 9.17 -17.64
CA ALA A 224 3.39 7.75 -17.95
C ALA A 224 2.94 7.38 -19.39
N LEU A 225 2.04 8.13 -20.02
CA LEU A 225 1.48 7.80 -21.35
C LEU A 225 2.51 7.53 -22.45
N PRO A 226 3.67 8.23 -22.53
CA PRO A 226 4.66 7.96 -23.57
C PRO A 226 5.43 6.62 -23.41
N LEU A 227 5.21 5.87 -22.31
CA LEU A 227 5.82 4.54 -22.17
C LEU A 227 5.38 3.62 -23.30
N PRO A 228 6.29 2.76 -23.82
CA PRO A 228 5.91 1.77 -24.82
C PRO A 228 4.78 0.87 -24.32
N ASP A 229 3.77 0.67 -25.15
CA ASP A 229 2.65 -0.22 -24.84
C ASP A 229 2.22 -0.91 -26.14
N ARG A 230 2.16 -2.24 -26.10
CA ARG A 230 1.82 -3.06 -27.27
C ARG A 230 0.48 -3.77 -27.01
N PRO A 231 -0.33 -4.01 -28.06
CA PRO A 231 -1.51 -4.86 -27.95
C PRO A 231 -1.16 -6.26 -27.46
N ALA A 232 -2.16 -6.96 -26.90
CA ALA A 232 -1.97 -8.32 -26.42
C ALA A 232 -1.54 -9.28 -27.56
N PRO A 233 -0.61 -10.22 -27.33
CA PRO A 233 -0.27 -11.26 -28.28
C PRO A 233 -1.49 -12.15 -28.59
N SER A 234 -1.46 -12.85 -29.73
CA SER A 234 -2.56 -13.70 -30.19
C SER A 234 -2.84 -14.88 -29.23
N GLU A 235 -1.80 -15.41 -28.62
CA GLU A 235 -1.87 -16.49 -27.66
C GLU A 235 -1.95 -15.92 -26.25
N VAL A 236 -3.11 -16.11 -25.61
CA VAL A 236 -3.30 -15.70 -24.20
C VAL A 236 -2.96 -16.88 -23.31
N ALA A 237 -1.92 -16.67 -22.52
CA ALA A 237 -1.42 -17.64 -21.56
C ALA A 237 -2.41 -17.97 -20.42
N HIS A 238 -2.39 -19.23 -20.07
CA HIS A 238 -2.65 -19.95 -18.82
C HIS A 238 -3.86 -19.63 -17.94
N PRO A 239 -4.59 -20.66 -17.50
CA PRO A 239 -5.65 -20.52 -16.52
C PRO A 239 -5.08 -20.04 -15.18
N PHE A 240 -5.72 -19.01 -14.61
CA PHE A 240 -5.42 -18.42 -13.30
C PHE A 240 -5.57 -19.41 -12.12
N LEU A 241 -6.17 -20.56 -12.34
CA LEU A 241 -6.35 -21.60 -11.32
C LEU A 241 -5.06 -22.42 -11.17
N ALA A 242 -4.10 -21.84 -10.44
CA ALA A 242 -2.93 -22.57 -10.00
C ALA A 242 -3.33 -23.69 -9.02
N ASP A 243 -2.64 -24.82 -9.09
CA ASP A 243 -2.79 -25.88 -8.08
C ASP A 243 -2.28 -25.41 -6.73
N TRP A 244 -3.20 -25.08 -5.83
CA TRP A 244 -2.90 -24.61 -4.48
C TRP A 244 -2.45 -25.74 -3.54
N ARG A 245 -2.55 -27.01 -3.98
CA ARG A 245 -2.16 -28.15 -3.13
C ARG A 245 -0.67 -28.17 -2.85
N SER A 246 0.16 -27.70 -3.80
CA SER A 246 1.62 -27.63 -3.60
C SER A 246 2.03 -26.71 -2.45
N VAL A 247 1.24 -25.65 -2.16
CA VAL A 247 1.53 -24.72 -1.06
C VAL A 247 1.48 -25.41 0.30
N ARG A 248 0.58 -26.40 0.47
CA ARG A 248 0.45 -27.19 1.72
C ARG A 248 1.69 -28.04 2.01
N GLN A 249 2.51 -28.32 1.02
CA GLN A 249 3.73 -29.09 1.17
C GLN A 249 4.89 -28.23 1.74
N HIS A 250 4.69 -26.92 1.91
CA HIS A 250 5.67 -25.99 2.43
C HIS A 250 5.21 -25.36 3.77
N PRO A 251 5.20 -26.13 4.88
CA PRO A 251 4.66 -25.69 6.15
C PRO A 251 5.39 -24.48 6.73
N ASP A 252 6.71 -24.37 6.53
CA ASP A 252 7.50 -23.24 7.02
C ASP A 252 7.08 -21.94 6.35
N PHE A 253 6.77 -21.97 5.06
CA PHE A 253 6.22 -20.82 4.35
C PHE A 253 4.82 -20.45 4.84
N LEU A 254 3.97 -21.43 5.12
CA LEU A 254 2.63 -21.18 5.70
C LEU A 254 2.71 -20.54 7.10
N TRP A 255 3.62 -20.99 7.96
CA TRP A 255 3.86 -20.37 9.26
C TRP A 255 4.38 -18.93 9.10
N LEU A 256 5.25 -18.69 8.14
CA LEU A 256 5.71 -17.33 7.81
C LEU A 256 4.56 -16.43 7.35
N LEU A 257 3.67 -16.92 6.47
CA LEU A 257 2.47 -16.19 6.03
C LEU A 257 1.53 -15.88 7.18
N ALA A 258 1.26 -16.87 8.04
CA ALA A 258 0.40 -16.69 9.22
C ALA A 258 0.98 -15.67 10.19
N SER A 259 2.29 -15.75 10.49
CA SER A 259 3.00 -14.77 11.32
C SER A 259 2.88 -13.37 10.73
N ARG A 260 3.22 -13.21 9.45
CA ARG A 260 3.13 -11.93 8.72
C ARG A 260 1.71 -11.36 8.73
N PHE A 261 0.71 -12.18 8.47
CA PHE A 261 -0.69 -11.79 8.50
C PHE A 261 -1.09 -11.22 9.86
N VAL A 262 -0.79 -11.94 10.93
CA VAL A 262 -1.19 -11.55 12.30
C VAL A 262 -0.43 -10.32 12.78
N ILE A 263 0.88 -10.19 12.49
CA ILE A 263 1.66 -8.98 12.80
C ILE A 263 1.09 -7.77 12.08
N ASN A 264 0.85 -7.89 10.77
CA ASN A 264 0.28 -6.80 9.97
C ASN A 264 -1.15 -6.44 10.42
N LEU A 265 -1.95 -7.43 10.85
CA LEU A 265 -3.29 -7.19 11.38
C LEU A 265 -3.25 -6.26 12.59
N GLY A 266 -2.36 -6.53 13.54
CA GLY A 266 -2.15 -5.64 14.69
C GLY A 266 -1.60 -4.28 14.28
N PHE A 267 -0.57 -4.24 13.46
CA PHE A 267 0.09 -3.00 13.07
C PHE A 267 -0.84 -2.03 12.33
N TYR A 268 -1.53 -2.48 11.27
CA TYR A 268 -2.40 -1.61 10.49
C TYR A 268 -3.67 -1.21 11.23
N THR A 269 -4.15 -2.06 12.13
CA THR A 269 -5.24 -1.69 13.04
C THR A 269 -4.78 -0.57 13.98
N ALA A 270 -3.62 -0.68 14.59
CA ALA A 270 -3.08 0.37 15.46
C ALA A 270 -2.94 1.71 14.71
N VAL A 271 -2.42 1.69 13.49
CA VAL A 271 -2.30 2.90 12.64
C VAL A 271 -3.67 3.53 12.36
N ALA A 272 -4.69 2.73 12.06
CA ALA A 272 -6.03 3.22 11.76
C ALA A 272 -6.71 3.91 12.94
N PHE A 273 -6.42 3.50 14.18
CA PHE A 273 -7.04 4.08 15.38
C PHE A 273 -6.12 5.04 16.16
N LEU A 274 -4.89 5.26 15.70
CA LEU A 274 -3.91 6.11 16.36
C LEU A 274 -4.42 7.55 16.56
N ARG A 275 -5.05 8.13 15.53
CA ARG A 275 -5.61 9.50 15.61
C ARG A 275 -6.60 9.64 16.77
N TRP A 276 -7.54 8.71 16.93
CA TRP A 276 -8.53 8.77 18.00
C TRP A 276 -7.94 8.41 19.36
N PHE A 277 -6.93 7.55 19.41
CA PHE A 277 -6.17 7.35 20.62
C PHE A 277 -5.50 8.64 21.09
N LEU A 278 -4.89 9.41 20.16
CA LEU A 278 -4.32 10.72 20.50
C LEU A 278 -5.40 11.74 20.92
N ALA A 279 -6.52 11.79 20.21
CA ALA A 279 -7.60 12.76 20.46
C ALA A 279 -8.36 12.45 21.76
N ASP A 280 -8.87 11.23 21.90
CA ASP A 280 -9.84 10.89 22.93
C ASP A 280 -9.18 10.30 24.18
N THR A 281 -8.03 9.61 24.03
CA THR A 281 -7.34 8.96 25.15
C THR A 281 -6.25 9.83 25.75
N LEU A 282 -5.37 10.41 24.90
CA LEU A 282 -4.30 11.29 25.36
C LEU A 282 -4.67 12.77 25.37
N GLN A 283 -5.85 13.12 24.84
CA GLN A 283 -6.41 14.49 24.79
C GLN A 283 -5.43 15.49 24.15
N VAL A 284 -4.77 15.08 23.08
CA VAL A 284 -3.87 15.94 22.31
C VAL A 284 -4.67 17.03 21.61
N ALA A 285 -4.27 18.29 21.77
CA ALA A 285 -4.99 19.45 21.22
C ALA A 285 -5.09 19.41 19.70
N ASP A 286 -4.02 19.01 19.01
CA ASP A 286 -4.00 18.79 17.55
C ASP A 286 -3.61 17.33 17.24
N PRO A 287 -4.61 16.41 17.18
CA PRO A 287 -4.35 15.01 16.90
C PRO A 287 -3.92 14.77 15.46
N ALA A 288 -4.22 15.67 14.51
CA ALA A 288 -3.77 15.57 13.14
C ALA A 288 -2.25 15.76 13.06
N HIS A 289 -1.77 16.84 13.67
CA HIS A 289 -0.33 17.11 13.79
C HIS A 289 0.38 16.00 14.59
N GLY A 290 -0.21 15.58 15.71
CA GLY A 290 0.34 14.49 16.53
C GLY A 290 0.50 13.18 15.75
N THR A 291 -0.49 12.77 14.98
CA THR A 291 -0.44 11.57 14.13
C THR A 291 0.63 11.70 13.05
N MET A 292 0.74 12.88 12.42
CA MET A 292 1.78 13.18 11.44
C MET A 292 3.18 13.03 12.04
N VAL A 293 3.42 13.64 13.21
CA VAL A 293 4.72 13.58 13.88
C VAL A 293 5.12 12.14 14.20
N LEU A 294 4.22 11.35 14.79
CA LEU A 294 4.50 9.94 15.10
C LEU A 294 4.73 9.11 13.84
N GLY A 295 3.92 9.30 12.79
CA GLY A 295 4.10 8.60 11.52
C GLY A 295 5.43 8.94 10.85
N LEU A 296 5.86 10.21 10.89
CA LEU A 296 7.16 10.62 10.38
C LEU A 296 8.31 10.06 11.21
N LEU A 297 8.22 10.05 12.55
CA LEU A 297 9.22 9.42 13.42
C LEU A 297 9.39 7.95 13.08
N VAL A 298 8.30 7.20 12.94
CA VAL A 298 8.31 5.79 12.51
C VAL A 298 8.97 5.66 11.14
N THR A 299 8.59 6.49 10.17
CA THR A 299 9.12 6.42 8.80
C THR A 299 10.62 6.74 8.77
N VAL A 300 11.05 7.83 9.40
CA VAL A 300 12.45 8.25 9.45
C VAL A 300 13.31 7.20 10.16
N ALA A 301 12.84 6.64 11.28
CA ALA A 301 13.55 5.60 12.00
C ALA A 301 13.62 4.27 11.22
N SER A 302 12.64 4.00 10.34
CA SER A 302 12.63 2.77 9.53
C SER A 302 13.72 2.76 8.43
N VAL A 303 14.10 3.91 7.89
CA VAL A 303 15.04 3.99 6.75
C VAL A 303 16.44 3.44 7.10
N PRO A 304 17.12 3.90 8.16
CA PRO A 304 18.42 3.35 8.54
C PRO A 304 18.35 1.87 8.92
N SER A 305 17.27 1.46 9.61
CA SER A 305 17.10 0.08 10.05
C SER A 305 16.88 -0.87 8.87
N LEU A 306 16.18 -0.44 7.83
CA LEU A 306 15.98 -1.17 6.59
C LEU A 306 17.32 -1.46 5.90
N TRP A 307 18.19 -0.44 5.79
CA TRP A 307 19.51 -0.60 5.19
C TRP A 307 20.44 -1.50 6.02
N LEU A 308 20.43 -1.34 7.34
CA LEU A 308 21.23 -2.13 8.25
C LEU A 308 20.76 -3.60 8.28
N ALA A 309 19.45 -3.83 8.32
CA ALA A 309 18.86 -5.16 8.27
C ALA A 309 19.16 -5.88 6.95
N GLY A 310 19.23 -5.17 5.82
CA GLY A 310 19.65 -5.73 4.54
C GLY A 310 21.05 -6.36 4.61
N ARG A 311 22.02 -5.61 5.20
CA ARG A 311 23.38 -6.12 5.38
C ARG A 311 23.47 -7.28 6.40
N TRP A 312 22.65 -7.24 7.43
CA TRP A 312 22.60 -8.27 8.46
C TRP A 312 21.90 -9.55 7.98
N ALA A 313 20.91 -9.44 7.10
CA ALA A 313 20.21 -10.59 6.53
C ALA A 313 21.13 -11.53 5.72
N ASP A 314 22.26 -11.01 5.20
CA ASP A 314 23.27 -11.79 4.50
C ASP A 314 24.26 -12.49 5.45
N ARG A 315 24.38 -12.02 6.70
CA ARG A 315 25.37 -12.50 7.70
C ARG A 315 24.77 -13.31 8.83
N PHE A 316 23.53 -13.03 9.19
CA PHE A 316 22.84 -13.65 10.32
C PHE A 316 21.61 -14.42 9.86
N SER A 317 21.09 -15.28 10.73
CA SER A 317 19.81 -15.96 10.50
C SER A 317 18.70 -14.96 10.23
N LYS A 318 18.04 -15.08 9.08
CA LYS A 318 16.92 -14.22 8.67
C LYS A 318 15.74 -14.34 9.64
N ARG A 319 15.50 -15.56 10.14
CA ARG A 319 14.50 -15.83 11.17
C ARG A 319 14.79 -15.07 12.47
N THR A 320 16.03 -15.11 12.97
CA THR A 320 16.42 -14.41 14.19
C THR A 320 16.26 -12.90 14.02
N LEU A 321 16.65 -12.37 12.85
CA LEU A 321 16.50 -10.96 12.54
C LEU A 321 15.02 -10.54 12.48
N CYS A 322 14.13 -11.37 11.89
CA CYS A 322 12.68 -11.17 11.93
C CYS A 322 12.13 -11.14 13.36
N LEU A 323 12.56 -12.09 14.20
CA LEU A 323 12.11 -12.17 15.59
C LEU A 323 12.51 -10.94 16.39
N LEU A 324 13.79 -10.55 16.34
CA LEU A 324 14.29 -9.37 17.05
C LEU A 324 13.58 -8.09 16.60
N SER A 325 13.36 -7.95 15.30
CA SER A 325 12.66 -6.80 14.73
C SER A 325 11.19 -6.75 15.16
N ALA A 326 10.50 -7.89 15.17
CA ALA A 326 9.11 -7.99 15.61
C ALA A 326 8.96 -7.72 17.11
N VAL A 327 9.89 -8.23 17.94
CA VAL A 327 9.92 -7.95 19.39
C VAL A 327 10.15 -6.47 19.63
N LEU A 328 11.12 -5.84 18.94
CA LEU A 328 11.41 -4.42 19.08
C LEU A 328 10.18 -3.55 18.70
N CYS A 329 9.51 -3.90 17.61
CA CYS A 329 8.26 -3.25 17.22
C CYS A 329 7.16 -3.43 18.28
N GLY A 330 7.03 -4.64 18.84
CA GLY A 330 6.10 -4.94 19.94
C GLY A 330 6.36 -4.13 21.20
N ILE A 331 7.61 -3.98 21.62
CA ILE A 331 8.01 -3.15 22.77
C ILE A 331 7.60 -1.69 22.53
N GLY A 332 7.88 -1.15 21.34
CA GLY A 332 7.45 0.19 20.98
C GLY A 332 5.92 0.33 20.97
N ALA A 333 5.19 -0.65 20.44
CA ALA A 333 3.73 -0.63 20.43
C ALA A 333 3.14 -0.69 21.85
N ILE A 334 3.73 -1.47 22.77
CA ILE A 334 3.40 -1.46 24.22
C ILE A 334 3.60 -0.06 24.78
N GLY A 335 4.75 0.55 24.55
CA GLY A 335 5.05 1.90 25.02
C GLY A 335 4.04 2.94 24.58
N ILE A 336 3.56 2.87 23.32
CA ILE A 336 2.49 3.77 22.82
C ILE A 336 1.16 3.47 23.53
N ALA A 337 0.75 2.19 23.64
CA ALA A 337 -0.54 1.81 24.21
C ALA A 337 -0.70 2.22 25.69
N PHE A 338 0.39 2.21 26.45
CA PHE A 338 0.41 2.57 27.87
C PHE A 338 0.84 4.01 28.14
N ALA A 339 1.11 4.81 27.12
CA ALA A 339 1.42 6.22 27.29
C ALA A 339 0.28 6.98 27.97
N SER A 340 0.64 7.90 28.87
CA SER A 340 -0.28 8.82 29.55
C SER A 340 -0.23 10.23 28.97
N HIS A 341 0.88 10.59 28.30
CA HIS A 341 1.10 11.88 27.67
C HIS A 341 1.73 11.73 26.29
N PHE A 342 1.47 12.67 25.40
CA PHE A 342 1.96 12.63 24.01
C PHE A 342 3.47 12.47 23.90
N ALA A 343 4.24 13.19 24.73
CA ALA A 343 5.71 13.09 24.71
C ALA A 343 6.25 11.67 24.99
N GLN A 344 5.54 10.87 25.79
CA GLN A 344 5.91 9.49 26.09
C GLN A 344 5.82 8.57 24.86
N THR A 345 5.13 8.96 23.81
CA THR A 345 4.98 8.15 22.58
C THR A 345 6.18 8.28 21.64
N PHE A 346 7.08 9.25 21.82
CA PHE A 346 8.15 9.53 20.84
C PHE A 346 9.21 8.42 20.80
N LEU A 347 9.79 8.05 21.94
CA LEU A 347 10.75 6.95 21.98
C LEU A 347 10.14 5.62 21.54
N PRO A 348 8.94 5.24 22.02
CA PRO A 348 8.23 4.08 21.50
C PRO A 348 8.00 4.11 19.98
N ALA A 349 7.65 5.26 19.39
CA ALA A 349 7.47 5.38 17.96
C ALA A 349 8.77 5.14 17.17
N LEU A 350 9.91 5.61 17.68
CA LEU A 350 11.23 5.29 17.10
C LEU A 350 11.50 3.78 17.11
N LEU A 351 11.19 3.10 18.23
CA LEU A 351 11.34 1.64 18.34
C LEU A 351 10.44 0.91 17.34
N VAL A 352 9.20 1.34 17.18
CA VAL A 352 8.28 0.82 16.15
C VAL A 352 8.89 1.02 14.76
N GLY A 353 9.44 2.21 14.46
CA GLY A 353 10.07 2.51 13.18
C GLY A 353 11.26 1.60 12.88
N ILE A 354 12.20 1.47 13.84
CA ILE A 354 13.36 0.58 13.72
C ILE A 354 12.89 -0.87 13.50
N GLY A 355 11.93 -1.33 14.31
CA GLY A 355 11.39 -2.69 14.24
C GLY A 355 10.72 -2.97 12.89
N THR A 356 9.84 -2.08 12.40
CA THR A 356 9.10 -2.28 11.14
C THR A 356 10.00 -2.23 9.92
N GLY A 357 11.01 -1.32 9.88
CA GLY A 357 11.98 -1.25 8.79
C GLY A 357 12.81 -2.53 8.68
N ALA A 358 13.39 -2.99 9.79
CA ALA A 358 14.18 -4.21 9.83
C ALA A 358 13.32 -5.47 9.54
N PHE A 359 12.11 -5.54 10.10
CA PHE A 359 11.17 -6.64 9.85
C PHE A 359 10.81 -6.77 8.37
N GLY A 360 10.56 -5.66 7.69
CA GLY A 360 10.20 -5.67 6.26
C GLY A 360 11.25 -6.39 5.41
N VAL A 361 12.54 -6.07 5.61
CA VAL A 361 13.65 -6.65 4.86
C VAL A 361 13.89 -8.11 5.28
N ALA A 362 13.97 -8.38 6.57
CA ALA A 362 14.23 -9.73 7.07
C ALA A 362 13.11 -10.71 6.67
N ASN A 363 11.85 -10.27 6.78
CA ASN A 363 10.69 -11.07 6.39
C ASN A 363 10.68 -11.37 4.88
N TRP A 364 11.05 -10.39 4.04
CA TRP A 364 11.19 -10.60 2.61
C TRP A 364 12.31 -11.60 2.28
N ALA A 365 13.50 -11.41 2.86
CA ALA A 365 14.64 -12.30 2.66
C ALA A 365 14.33 -13.75 3.10
N LEU A 366 13.62 -13.91 4.23
CA LEU A 366 13.16 -15.21 4.71
C LEU A 366 12.11 -15.82 3.76
N ALA A 367 11.16 -15.03 3.28
CA ALA A 367 10.16 -15.49 2.33
C ALA A 367 10.79 -16.03 1.04
N VAL A 368 11.72 -15.28 0.44
CA VAL A 368 12.43 -15.69 -0.77
C VAL A 368 13.21 -17.00 -0.56
N SER A 369 13.83 -17.19 0.62
CA SER A 369 14.58 -18.43 0.92
C SER A 369 13.68 -19.66 1.11
N LEU A 370 12.39 -19.47 1.37
CA LEU A 370 11.40 -20.54 1.56
C LEU A 370 10.56 -20.82 0.30
N MET A 371 10.59 -19.92 -0.69
CA MET A 371 9.84 -20.08 -1.94
C MET A 371 10.52 -21.05 -2.89
N PRO A 372 9.78 -22.02 -3.49
CA PRO A 372 10.32 -22.86 -4.56
C PRO A 372 10.62 -22.03 -5.80
N PRO A 373 11.79 -22.19 -6.44
CA PRO A 373 12.15 -21.42 -7.64
C PRO A 373 11.18 -21.60 -8.82
N SER A 374 10.60 -22.80 -8.95
CA SER A 374 9.65 -23.14 -10.03
C SER A 374 8.27 -22.54 -9.88
N GLU A 375 7.86 -22.10 -8.68
CA GLU A 375 6.52 -21.64 -8.37
C GLU A 375 6.50 -20.22 -7.74
N GLY A 376 7.56 -19.47 -7.85
CA GLY A 376 7.76 -18.19 -7.19
C GLY A 376 6.61 -17.20 -7.33
N GLY A 377 5.96 -17.13 -8.49
CA GLY A 377 4.83 -16.21 -8.72
C GLY A 377 3.61 -16.50 -7.82
N LYS A 378 3.25 -17.78 -7.62
CA LYS A 378 2.14 -18.21 -6.76
C LYS A 378 2.45 -17.90 -5.28
N PHE A 379 3.65 -18.24 -4.83
CA PHE A 379 4.09 -17.98 -3.47
C PHE A 379 4.19 -16.49 -3.17
N PHE A 380 4.65 -15.69 -4.13
CA PHE A 380 4.66 -14.24 -4.01
C PHE A 380 3.25 -13.63 -3.91
N ALA A 381 2.29 -14.13 -4.68
CA ALA A 381 0.89 -13.69 -4.58
C ALA A 381 0.31 -13.93 -3.18
N LEU A 382 0.55 -15.11 -2.58
CA LEU A 382 0.15 -15.39 -1.19
C LEU A 382 0.84 -14.47 -0.18
N TRP A 383 2.13 -14.23 -0.39
CA TRP A 383 2.90 -13.33 0.47
C TRP A 383 2.35 -11.90 0.43
N GLN A 384 1.89 -11.43 -0.74
CA GLN A 384 1.21 -10.14 -0.89
C GLN A 384 -0.18 -10.13 -0.24
N LEU A 385 -0.95 -11.21 -0.34
CA LEU A 385 -2.23 -11.33 0.36
C LEU A 385 -2.06 -11.25 1.88
N ALA A 386 -1.03 -11.88 2.44
CA ALA A 386 -0.70 -11.79 3.87
C ALA A 386 -0.26 -10.37 4.32
N PHE A 387 0.04 -9.48 3.38
CA PHE A 387 0.27 -8.06 3.63
C PHE A 387 -0.99 -7.22 3.44
N THR A 388 -1.75 -7.45 2.37
CA THR A 388 -2.86 -6.58 1.98
C THR A 388 -4.13 -6.84 2.78
N LEU A 389 -4.49 -8.10 3.02
CA LEU A 389 -5.72 -8.44 3.73
C LEU A 389 -5.76 -7.92 5.18
N PRO A 390 -4.69 -7.97 5.97
CA PRO A 390 -4.67 -7.41 7.32
C PRO A 390 -5.00 -5.92 7.40
N GLN A 391 -4.57 -5.13 6.42
CA GLN A 391 -4.82 -3.69 6.37
C GLN A 391 -6.31 -3.35 6.37
N VAL A 392 -7.11 -4.32 6.05
CA VAL A 392 -8.55 -4.21 5.89
C VAL A 392 -9.30 -4.89 7.01
N PHE A 393 -9.03 -6.20 7.21
CA PHE A 393 -9.78 -6.98 8.19
C PHE A 393 -9.57 -6.46 9.62
N GLY A 394 -8.37 -6.01 9.95
CA GLY A 394 -8.06 -5.49 11.28
C GLY A 394 -8.93 -4.28 11.66
N PRO A 395 -8.82 -3.16 10.91
CA PRO A 395 -9.63 -1.99 11.19
C PRO A 395 -11.13 -2.23 11.07
N SER A 396 -11.56 -3.11 10.13
CA SER A 396 -12.98 -3.40 9.91
C SER A 396 -13.65 -4.08 11.11
N LEU A 397 -12.92 -4.85 11.90
CA LEU A 397 -13.46 -5.49 13.10
C LEU A 397 -13.27 -4.62 14.36
N ALA A 398 -12.12 -3.97 14.46
CA ALA A 398 -11.72 -3.25 15.67
C ALA A 398 -12.61 -2.04 15.99
N GLY A 399 -13.13 -1.32 14.99
CA GLY A 399 -13.93 -0.12 15.22
C GLY A 399 -15.24 -0.40 15.92
N VAL A 400 -15.92 -1.51 15.60
CA VAL A 400 -17.15 -1.95 16.28
C VAL A 400 -16.86 -2.28 17.75
N ILE A 401 -15.75 -2.95 18.02
CA ILE A 401 -15.31 -3.28 19.38
C ILE A 401 -14.99 -1.99 20.15
N GLY A 402 -14.27 -1.06 19.54
CA GLY A 402 -13.91 0.22 20.16
C GLY A 402 -15.11 1.06 20.54
N ASP A 403 -16.11 1.18 19.65
CA ASP A 403 -17.36 1.89 19.95
C ASP A 403 -18.14 1.21 21.10
N ALA A 404 -18.23 -0.12 21.09
CA ALA A 404 -18.89 -0.86 22.15
C ALA A 404 -18.21 -0.60 23.51
N VAL A 405 -16.89 -0.72 23.58
CA VAL A 405 -16.13 -0.48 24.81
C VAL A 405 -16.24 0.98 25.26
N ASN A 406 -16.15 1.95 24.34
CA ASN A 406 -16.31 3.37 24.66
C ASN A 406 -17.70 3.69 25.24
N ARG A 407 -18.75 2.99 24.78
CA ARG A 407 -20.11 3.15 25.30
C ARG A 407 -20.25 2.71 26.76
N PHE A 408 -19.55 1.63 27.17
CA PHE A 408 -19.64 1.07 28.53
C PHE A 408 -18.67 1.71 29.51
N TYR A 409 -17.45 2.07 29.07
CA TYR A 409 -16.35 2.49 29.94
C TYR A 409 -15.94 3.96 29.77
N GLY A 410 -16.58 4.70 28.86
CA GLY A 410 -16.29 6.10 28.59
C GLY A 410 -15.40 6.32 27.38
N ALA A 411 -15.45 7.58 26.90
CA ALA A 411 -14.73 7.98 25.68
C ALA A 411 -13.21 7.79 25.81
N GLY A 412 -12.60 7.22 24.80
CA GLY A 412 -11.15 6.98 24.71
C GLY A 412 -10.67 5.66 25.27
N PHE A 413 -11.41 5.03 26.19
CA PHE A 413 -10.99 3.75 26.79
C PHE A 413 -10.96 2.63 25.73
N GLY A 414 -11.94 2.60 24.83
CA GLY A 414 -12.00 1.62 23.75
C GLY A 414 -10.81 1.69 22.81
N TRP A 415 -10.32 2.88 22.51
CA TRP A 415 -9.16 3.03 21.62
C TRP A 415 -7.88 2.47 22.27
N ARG A 416 -7.72 2.65 23.57
CA ARG A 416 -6.61 2.04 24.33
C ARG A 416 -6.70 0.51 24.33
N ILE A 417 -7.87 -0.05 24.54
CA ILE A 417 -8.10 -1.51 24.49
C ILE A 417 -7.79 -2.06 23.08
N ILE A 418 -8.17 -1.34 22.02
CA ILE A 418 -7.80 -1.74 20.65
C ILE A 418 -6.28 -1.78 20.49
N LEU A 419 -5.55 -0.74 20.95
CA LEU A 419 -4.10 -0.72 20.83
C LEU A 419 -3.45 -1.88 21.61
N ILE A 420 -3.94 -2.19 22.81
CA ILE A 420 -3.48 -3.35 23.60
C ILE A 420 -3.76 -4.65 22.84
N GLY A 421 -4.95 -4.81 22.25
CA GLY A 421 -5.28 -5.95 21.41
C GLY A 421 -4.37 -6.06 20.17
N CYS A 422 -4.01 -4.94 19.55
CA CYS A 422 -3.05 -4.89 18.44
C CYS A 422 -1.65 -5.39 18.88
N VAL A 423 -1.19 -4.98 20.05
CA VAL A 423 0.05 -5.48 20.64
C VAL A 423 -0.02 -6.99 20.86
N ALA A 424 -1.12 -7.50 21.42
CA ALA A 424 -1.31 -8.94 21.63
C ALA A 424 -1.26 -9.72 20.30
N LEU A 425 -1.87 -9.19 19.23
CA LEU A 425 -1.79 -9.76 17.88
C LEU A 425 -0.36 -9.75 17.35
N MET A 426 0.38 -8.64 17.49
CA MET A 426 1.77 -8.56 17.05
C MET A 426 2.65 -9.56 17.79
N MET A 427 2.46 -9.73 19.10
CA MET A 427 3.18 -10.72 19.90
C MET A 427 2.81 -12.16 19.51
N LEU A 428 1.52 -12.44 19.27
CA LEU A 428 1.07 -13.72 18.74
C LEU A 428 1.71 -14.04 17.39
N GLY A 429 1.73 -13.09 16.46
CA GLY A 429 2.39 -13.25 15.17
C GLY A 429 3.90 -13.51 15.32
N THR A 430 4.55 -12.85 16.29
CA THR A 430 5.96 -13.10 16.63
C THR A 430 6.18 -14.52 17.16
N LEU A 431 5.27 -15.03 18.01
CA LEU A 431 5.33 -16.41 18.50
C LEU A 431 5.13 -17.44 17.37
N LEU A 432 4.24 -17.15 16.39
CA LEU A 432 4.07 -18.01 15.22
C LEU A 432 5.37 -18.11 14.39
N LEU A 433 6.17 -17.05 14.35
CA LEU A 433 7.46 -17.05 13.65
C LEU A 433 8.46 -18.05 14.27
N LEU A 434 8.31 -18.41 15.56
CA LEU A 434 9.12 -19.44 16.19
C LEU A 434 8.93 -20.83 15.59
N ARG A 435 7.83 -21.09 14.89
CA ARG A 435 7.57 -22.36 14.22
C ARG A 435 8.23 -22.46 12.84
N VAL A 436 8.69 -21.33 12.27
CA VAL A 436 9.37 -21.32 10.97
C VAL A 436 10.77 -21.90 11.14
N ARG A 437 11.11 -22.88 10.34
CA ARG A 437 12.46 -23.46 10.27
C ARG A 437 13.21 -22.85 9.09
N GLU A 438 14.33 -22.19 9.38
CA GLU A 438 15.20 -21.67 8.35
C GLU A 438 16.10 -22.83 7.85
N ARG A 439 16.15 -23.05 6.54
CA ARG A 439 17.09 -24.00 5.96
C ARG A 439 18.48 -23.39 6.06
N PRO A 440 19.50 -24.14 6.52
CA PRO A 440 20.87 -23.66 6.50
C PRO A 440 21.24 -23.30 5.05
N PRO A 441 22.07 -22.26 4.85
CA PRO A 441 22.56 -21.94 3.51
C PRO A 441 23.25 -23.19 2.95
N SER A 442 22.84 -23.59 1.75
CA SER A 442 23.57 -24.61 0.97
C SER A 442 24.91 -24.00 0.58
N HIS A 443 25.98 -24.47 1.23
CA HIS A 443 27.35 -24.16 0.89
C HIS A 443 27.70 -24.71 -0.48
#